data_ba9dcac3fdc78b8b16ced801b07ac290
#
_entry.id   ba9dcac3fdc78b8b16ced801b07ac290
#
_cell.length_a   1.000
_cell.length_b   1.000
_cell.length_c   1.000
_cell.angle_alpha   90.00
_cell.angle_beta   90.00
_cell.angle_gamma   90.00
#
_symmetry.space_group_name_H-M   'P 1'
#
loop_
_entity.id
_entity.type
_entity.pdbx_description
1 polymer ?
#
loop_
_entity_poly.entity_id
_entity_poly.type
_entity_poly.pdbx_seq_one_letter_code
_entity_poly.pdbx_strand_id
1 'polypeptide(L)'
;MFGAGAMGTAVAMHAARRGHDVTLWGSTHDERALERLRADGKHPSLPEHLPAEVRVFGPGELADASAGAEIAVLGANSHGARSLARELSRYLDGVGVAVSVAKGLEPGTGLRMSQVYGEELTETPIVSIGGPCLASELAQGLPTAGVWAAASLETARRAGSPFDAEAYQLTYTDDVIGVELCAMMKNVAAIGLGMLDGLGKPTGEDFKNAKAALFTKAAHEIVELVSARGGRAETAFGLAGIGDQLVTSLGGRNRLYGELVGAGEAPAGTLRDLEARGLTVEGVDSTREVARLADELNLNLPYHAAIHRVLFDGADAREILEVLR
;
A
#
# COMPACT_ATOMS: atom_id res chain seq x y z
N MET A 1 2.06 -17.31 -1.74
CA MET A 1 1.88 -16.03 -1.02
C MET A 1 2.92 -15.96 0.07
N PHE A 2 3.76 -14.95 0.06
CA PHE A 2 4.86 -14.78 1.00
C PHE A 2 4.64 -13.52 1.84
N GLY A 3 4.20 -13.70 3.08
CA GLY A 3 3.74 -12.71 4.05
C GLY A 3 2.27 -12.91 4.40
N ALA A 4 2.00 -13.34 5.65
CA ALA A 4 0.66 -13.61 6.16
C ALA A 4 0.00 -12.36 6.76
N GLY A 5 0.33 -11.17 6.24
CA GLY A 5 -0.38 -9.93 6.55
C GLY A 5 -1.78 -9.89 5.91
N ALA A 6 -2.57 -8.87 6.28
CA ALA A 6 -3.97 -8.76 5.84
C ALA A 6 -4.12 -8.81 4.30
N MET A 7 -3.30 -8.06 3.55
CA MET A 7 -3.40 -8.05 2.08
C MET A 7 -2.93 -9.37 1.46
N GLY A 8 -1.79 -9.93 1.91
CA GLY A 8 -1.31 -11.22 1.45
C GLY A 8 -2.34 -12.33 1.67
N THR A 9 -2.96 -12.37 2.85
CA THR A 9 -4.03 -13.33 3.17
C THR A 9 -5.27 -13.10 2.32
N ALA A 10 -5.70 -11.85 2.10
CA ALA A 10 -6.87 -11.55 1.27
C ALA A 10 -6.66 -11.96 -0.21
N VAL A 11 -5.46 -11.73 -0.76
CA VAL A 11 -5.12 -12.19 -2.12
C VAL A 11 -5.06 -13.72 -2.18
N ALA A 12 -4.55 -14.40 -1.12
CA ALA A 12 -4.59 -15.86 -1.03
C ALA A 12 -6.03 -16.40 -1.05
N MET A 13 -6.92 -15.78 -0.26
CA MET A 13 -8.35 -16.14 -0.23
C MET A 13 -9.01 -15.95 -1.59
N HIS A 14 -8.71 -14.84 -2.26
CA HIS A 14 -9.25 -14.57 -3.59
C HIS A 14 -8.75 -15.61 -4.61
N ALA A 15 -7.45 -15.90 -4.65
CA ALA A 15 -6.87 -16.89 -5.54
C ALA A 15 -7.45 -18.31 -5.31
N ALA A 16 -7.61 -18.72 -4.05
CA ALA A 16 -8.21 -20.01 -3.71
C ALA A 16 -9.67 -20.12 -4.19
N ARG A 17 -10.47 -19.05 -4.01
CA ARG A 17 -11.85 -18.99 -4.55
C ARG A 17 -11.91 -19.06 -6.07
N ARG A 18 -10.83 -18.69 -6.74
CA ARG A 18 -10.66 -18.84 -8.20
C ARG A 18 -10.24 -20.26 -8.62
N GLY A 19 -10.04 -21.15 -7.66
CA GLY A 19 -9.65 -22.56 -7.89
C GLY A 19 -8.16 -22.77 -8.07
N HIS A 20 -7.31 -21.80 -7.69
CA HIS A 20 -5.86 -21.97 -7.72
C HIS A 20 -5.37 -22.76 -6.50
N ASP A 21 -4.31 -23.52 -6.66
CA ASP A 21 -3.56 -24.13 -5.55
C ASP A 21 -2.73 -23.03 -4.85
N VAL A 22 -3.01 -22.78 -3.58
CA VAL A 22 -2.47 -21.64 -2.85
C VAL A 22 -1.72 -22.07 -1.61
N THR A 23 -0.47 -21.61 -1.51
CA THR A 23 0.32 -21.65 -0.29
C THR A 23 0.36 -20.23 0.33
N LEU A 24 0.20 -20.12 1.64
CA LEU A 24 0.36 -18.91 2.41
C LEU A 24 1.48 -19.12 3.43
N TRP A 25 2.61 -18.48 3.21
CA TRP A 25 3.73 -18.50 4.13
C TRP A 25 3.80 -17.20 4.94
N GLY A 26 4.09 -17.30 6.22
CA GLY A 26 4.36 -16.15 7.08
C GLY A 26 5.72 -16.25 7.77
N SER A 27 6.35 -15.11 7.96
CA SER A 27 7.61 -14.94 8.67
C SER A 27 7.40 -14.91 10.19
N THR A 28 8.49 -14.72 10.95
CA THR A 28 8.44 -14.47 12.39
C THR A 28 7.68 -13.19 12.76
N HIS A 29 7.52 -12.25 11.83
CA HIS A 29 6.71 -11.05 12.03
C HIS A 29 5.20 -11.32 11.94
N ASP A 30 4.81 -12.47 11.41
CA ASP A 30 3.42 -12.88 11.18
C ASP A 30 2.91 -13.89 12.24
N GLU A 31 3.68 -14.17 13.32
CA GLU A 31 3.37 -15.22 14.31
C GLU A 31 1.92 -15.18 14.80
N ARG A 32 1.44 -14.02 15.21
CA ARG A 32 0.05 -13.85 15.68
C ARG A 32 -0.99 -14.20 14.60
N ALA A 33 -0.71 -13.86 13.34
CA ALA A 33 -1.59 -14.20 12.24
C ALA A 33 -1.54 -15.71 11.95
N LEU A 34 -0.34 -16.30 11.92
CA LEU A 34 -0.14 -17.74 11.70
C LEU A 34 -0.82 -18.58 12.77
N GLU A 35 -0.68 -18.23 14.06
CA GLU A 35 -1.37 -18.91 15.16
C GLU A 35 -2.88 -18.97 14.94
N ARG A 36 -3.49 -17.83 14.61
CA ARG A 36 -4.94 -17.75 14.38
C ARG A 36 -5.37 -18.47 13.11
N LEU A 37 -4.62 -18.32 12.01
CA LEU A 37 -4.89 -18.99 10.75
C LEU A 37 -4.82 -20.54 10.89
N ARG A 38 -3.89 -21.04 11.70
CA ARG A 38 -3.76 -22.48 11.97
C ARG A 38 -4.80 -23.00 12.96
N ALA A 39 -5.19 -22.17 13.94
CA ALA A 39 -6.11 -22.61 15.00
C ALA A 39 -7.59 -22.62 14.53
N ASP A 40 -8.03 -21.59 13.86
CA ASP A 40 -9.43 -21.38 13.49
C ASP A 40 -9.64 -20.88 12.03
N GLY A 41 -8.58 -20.80 11.24
CA GLY A 41 -8.66 -20.31 9.86
C GLY A 41 -8.90 -18.79 9.76
N LYS A 42 -8.77 -18.02 10.84
CA LYS A 42 -9.16 -16.61 10.86
C LYS A 42 -7.97 -15.67 11.03
N HIS A 43 -7.74 -14.81 10.04
CA HIS A 43 -6.75 -13.75 10.18
C HIS A 43 -7.25 -12.66 11.15
N PRO A 44 -6.40 -12.13 12.09
CA PRO A 44 -6.84 -11.16 13.11
C PRO A 44 -7.51 -9.89 12.57
N SER A 45 -7.16 -9.48 11.35
CA SER A 45 -7.63 -8.22 10.73
C SER A 45 -8.59 -8.43 9.55
N LEU A 46 -9.03 -9.66 9.28
CA LEU A 46 -9.97 -9.94 8.18
C LEU A 46 -11.29 -10.51 8.72
N PRO A 47 -12.42 -10.15 8.10
CA PRO A 47 -13.73 -10.60 8.55
C PRO A 47 -14.01 -12.07 8.22
N GLU A 48 -13.43 -12.59 7.14
CA GLU A 48 -13.71 -13.91 6.59
C GLU A 48 -12.68 -14.96 7.03
N HIS A 49 -13.07 -16.23 6.97
CA HIS A 49 -12.18 -17.36 7.20
C HIS A 49 -11.39 -17.70 5.93
N LEU A 50 -10.16 -18.15 6.13
CA LEU A 50 -9.32 -18.67 5.06
C LEU A 50 -9.98 -19.95 4.47
N PRO A 51 -10.10 -20.06 3.14
CA PRO A 51 -10.55 -21.31 2.52
C PRO A 51 -9.70 -22.50 2.96
N ALA A 52 -10.33 -23.64 3.20
CA ALA A 52 -9.68 -24.84 3.75
C ALA A 52 -8.58 -25.41 2.82
N GLU A 53 -8.66 -25.08 1.54
CA GLU A 53 -7.70 -25.48 0.51
C GLU A 53 -6.37 -24.75 0.60
N VAL A 54 -6.33 -23.59 1.27
CA VAL A 54 -5.08 -22.81 1.42
C VAL A 54 -4.18 -23.46 2.45
N ARG A 55 -3.00 -23.87 2.01
CA ARG A 55 -1.98 -24.46 2.89
C ARG A 55 -1.18 -23.37 3.60
N VAL A 56 -1.15 -23.39 4.92
CA VAL A 56 -0.48 -22.36 5.75
C VAL A 56 0.86 -22.87 6.25
N PHE A 57 1.92 -22.13 5.92
CA PHE A 57 3.31 -22.41 6.27
C PHE A 57 3.90 -21.35 7.19
N GLY A 58 4.81 -21.74 8.06
CA GLY A 58 5.53 -20.85 8.98
C GLY A 58 6.97 -20.56 8.55
N PRO A 59 7.73 -19.84 9.40
CA PRO A 59 9.07 -19.34 9.04
C PRO A 59 10.06 -20.40 8.58
N GLY A 60 10.04 -21.59 9.17
CA GLY A 60 10.96 -22.70 8.82
C GLY A 60 10.56 -23.51 7.58
N GLU A 61 9.42 -23.21 6.96
CA GLU A 61 8.78 -24.04 5.92
C GLU A 61 8.80 -23.36 4.54
N LEU A 62 9.74 -22.43 4.31
CA LEU A 62 9.78 -21.62 3.09
C LEU A 62 10.00 -22.43 1.83
N ALA A 63 10.84 -23.49 1.88
CA ALA A 63 11.10 -24.38 0.77
C ALA A 63 9.81 -25.11 0.31
N ASP A 64 9.05 -25.63 1.27
CA ASP A 64 7.78 -26.33 0.99
C ASP A 64 6.71 -25.35 0.48
N ALA A 65 6.67 -24.13 1.03
CA ALA A 65 5.74 -23.09 0.63
C ALA A 65 5.98 -22.58 -0.79
N SER A 66 7.24 -22.60 -1.26
CA SER A 66 7.63 -22.12 -2.60
C SER A 66 7.61 -23.22 -3.68
N ALA A 67 7.56 -24.49 -3.29
CA ALA A 67 7.64 -25.61 -4.21
C ALA A 67 6.53 -25.57 -5.28
N GLY A 68 6.91 -25.51 -6.55
CA GLY A 68 5.99 -25.51 -7.68
C GLY A 68 5.23 -24.18 -7.88
N ALA A 69 5.63 -23.10 -7.22
CA ALA A 69 4.99 -21.81 -7.39
C ALA A 69 5.24 -21.24 -8.80
N GLU A 70 4.17 -20.88 -9.50
CA GLU A 70 4.23 -20.20 -10.79
C GLU A 70 4.20 -18.67 -10.61
N ILE A 71 3.48 -18.18 -9.59
CA ILE A 71 3.34 -16.76 -9.23
C ILE A 71 3.66 -16.61 -7.74
N ALA A 72 4.62 -15.75 -7.43
CA ALA A 72 4.98 -15.39 -6.05
C ALA A 72 4.38 -14.04 -5.69
N VAL A 73 3.42 -13.97 -4.76
CA VAL A 73 2.90 -12.68 -4.26
C VAL A 73 3.63 -12.31 -2.96
N LEU A 74 4.23 -11.12 -2.95
CA LEU A 74 5.12 -10.60 -1.92
C LEU A 74 4.36 -9.67 -0.98
N GLY A 75 4.02 -10.16 0.20
CA GLY A 75 3.12 -9.53 1.17
C GLY A 75 3.80 -8.68 2.25
N ALA A 76 5.09 -8.32 2.10
CA ALA A 76 5.77 -7.42 3.01
C ALA A 76 5.36 -5.95 2.81
N ASN A 77 5.51 -5.13 3.85
CA ASN A 77 5.49 -3.67 3.73
C ASN A 77 6.83 -3.15 3.18
N SER A 78 6.96 -1.83 2.95
CA SER A 78 8.18 -1.23 2.38
C SER A 78 9.44 -1.45 3.23
N HIS A 79 9.33 -1.56 4.56
CA HIS A 79 10.45 -1.84 5.46
C HIS A 79 10.96 -3.28 5.36
N GLY A 80 10.05 -4.24 5.14
CA GLY A 80 10.37 -5.66 5.07
C GLY A 80 10.68 -6.18 3.67
N ALA A 81 10.43 -5.38 2.63
CA ALA A 81 10.48 -5.81 1.23
C ALA A 81 11.83 -6.42 0.84
N ARG A 82 12.93 -5.72 1.13
CA ARG A 82 14.29 -6.18 0.79
C ARG A 82 14.68 -7.44 1.56
N SER A 83 14.36 -7.50 2.84
CA SER A 83 14.64 -8.69 3.67
C SER A 83 13.90 -9.91 3.14
N LEU A 84 12.61 -9.75 2.83
CA LEU A 84 11.81 -10.81 2.23
C LEU A 84 12.38 -11.25 0.87
N ALA A 85 12.75 -10.30 0.01
CA ALA A 85 13.31 -10.61 -1.31
C ALA A 85 14.61 -11.42 -1.21
N ARG A 86 15.52 -11.03 -0.32
CA ARG A 86 16.77 -11.77 -0.05
C ARG A 86 16.52 -13.18 0.46
N GLU A 87 15.56 -13.35 1.35
CA GLU A 87 15.20 -14.66 1.86
C GLU A 87 14.63 -15.55 0.74
N LEU A 88 13.78 -14.97 -0.12
CA LEU A 88 13.13 -15.68 -1.22
C LEU A 88 14.03 -15.96 -2.42
N SER A 89 15.11 -15.20 -2.62
CA SER A 89 15.96 -15.30 -3.83
C SER A 89 16.45 -16.72 -4.15
N ARG A 90 16.59 -17.57 -3.14
CA ARG A 90 17.04 -18.97 -3.28
C ARG A 90 15.91 -19.96 -3.55
N TYR A 91 14.66 -19.50 -3.47
CA TYR A 91 13.47 -20.36 -3.55
C TYR A 91 12.55 -20.03 -4.71
N LEU A 92 12.81 -18.92 -5.42
CA LEU A 92 11.98 -18.48 -6.54
C LEU A 92 12.57 -18.80 -7.92
N ASP A 93 13.58 -19.68 -7.97
CA ASP A 93 14.11 -20.17 -9.24
C ASP A 93 13.01 -20.84 -10.07
N GLY A 94 12.79 -20.34 -11.29
CA GLY A 94 11.75 -20.84 -12.19
C GLY A 94 10.35 -20.25 -11.94
N VAL A 95 10.17 -19.40 -10.94
CA VAL A 95 8.91 -18.66 -10.76
C VAL A 95 8.73 -17.66 -11.91
N GLY A 96 7.58 -17.72 -12.57
CA GLY A 96 7.30 -16.92 -13.76
C GLY A 96 7.20 -15.43 -13.51
N VAL A 97 6.79 -15.02 -12.28
CA VAL A 97 6.59 -13.61 -11.91
C VAL A 97 6.46 -13.45 -10.39
N ALA A 98 6.99 -12.35 -9.85
CA ALA A 98 6.78 -11.91 -8.48
C ALA A 98 5.89 -10.65 -8.45
N VAL A 99 4.87 -10.65 -7.59
CA VAL A 99 3.84 -9.61 -7.50
C VAL A 99 3.94 -8.90 -6.15
N SER A 100 4.26 -7.62 -6.15
CA SER A 100 4.33 -6.79 -4.95
C SER A 100 2.98 -6.18 -4.61
N VAL A 101 2.54 -6.35 -3.37
CA VAL A 101 1.39 -5.63 -2.80
C VAL A 101 1.83 -4.47 -1.89
N ALA A 102 3.14 -4.25 -1.73
CA ALA A 102 3.68 -3.18 -0.91
C ALA A 102 3.38 -1.80 -1.51
N LYS A 103 3.10 -0.84 -0.65
CA LYS A 103 2.83 0.56 -1.01
C LYS A 103 3.83 1.47 -0.30
N GLY A 104 4.52 2.31 -1.06
CA GLY A 104 5.56 3.20 -0.54
C GLY A 104 6.91 3.00 -1.19
N LEU A 105 7.90 3.71 -0.69
CA LEU A 105 9.31 3.58 -1.08
C LEU A 105 10.10 2.93 0.06
N GLU A 106 11.26 2.36 -0.26
CA GLU A 106 12.17 1.82 0.74
C GLU A 106 12.76 2.98 1.57
N PRO A 107 12.59 2.96 2.90
CA PRO A 107 13.16 3.99 3.75
C PRO A 107 14.70 4.08 3.62
N GLY A 108 15.20 5.30 3.54
CA GLY A 108 16.64 5.59 3.47
C GLY A 108 17.24 5.50 2.06
N THR A 109 16.72 4.67 1.15
CA THR A 109 17.18 4.62 -0.25
C THR A 109 16.27 5.38 -1.20
N GLY A 110 14.97 5.48 -0.86
CA GLY A 110 13.94 6.06 -1.72
C GLY A 110 13.65 5.23 -2.97
N LEU A 111 14.08 3.97 -3.00
CA LEU A 111 13.80 3.06 -4.12
C LEU A 111 12.34 2.63 -4.11
N ARG A 112 11.74 2.55 -5.29
CA ARG A 112 10.42 1.96 -5.49
C ARG A 112 10.45 0.46 -5.22
N MET A 113 9.35 -0.12 -4.80
CA MET A 113 9.30 -1.54 -4.45
C MET A 113 9.70 -2.45 -5.61
N SER A 114 9.31 -2.11 -6.85
CA SER A 114 9.76 -2.85 -8.04
C SER A 114 11.28 -2.83 -8.23
N GLN A 115 11.96 -1.74 -7.85
CA GLN A 115 13.43 -1.65 -7.90
C GLN A 115 14.05 -2.49 -6.78
N VAL A 116 13.52 -2.39 -5.55
CA VAL A 116 13.98 -3.18 -4.40
C VAL A 116 13.91 -4.68 -4.70
N TYR A 117 12.77 -5.14 -5.20
CA TYR A 117 12.61 -6.55 -5.56
C TYR A 117 13.46 -6.94 -6.76
N GLY A 118 13.61 -6.05 -7.77
CA GLY A 118 14.42 -6.31 -8.95
C GLY A 118 15.93 -6.43 -8.66
N GLU A 119 16.43 -5.74 -7.63
CA GLU A 119 17.83 -5.89 -7.18
C GLU A 119 18.12 -7.26 -6.54
N GLU A 120 17.14 -7.84 -5.86
CA GLU A 120 17.32 -9.08 -5.10
C GLU A 120 16.80 -10.33 -5.88
N LEU A 121 15.84 -10.15 -6.79
CA LEU A 121 15.19 -11.19 -7.60
C LEU A 121 15.48 -10.96 -9.09
N THR A 122 16.74 -10.99 -9.48
CA THR A 122 17.25 -10.53 -10.78
C THR A 122 16.66 -11.26 -11.99
N GLU A 123 16.28 -12.52 -11.84
CA GLU A 123 15.76 -13.36 -12.92
C GLU A 123 14.21 -13.39 -12.96
N THR A 124 13.54 -12.78 -11.96
CA THR A 124 12.08 -12.86 -11.83
C THR A 124 11.45 -11.51 -12.19
N PRO A 125 10.58 -11.44 -13.20
CA PRO A 125 9.84 -10.22 -13.51
C PRO A 125 9.00 -9.74 -12.33
N ILE A 126 9.04 -8.43 -12.05
CA ILE A 126 8.31 -7.83 -10.94
C ILE A 126 7.05 -7.13 -11.44
N VAL A 127 5.94 -7.35 -10.75
CA VAL A 127 4.65 -6.69 -10.95
C VAL A 127 4.28 -5.94 -9.68
N SER A 128 3.83 -4.69 -9.80
CA SER A 128 3.35 -3.89 -8.67
C SER A 128 1.83 -3.72 -8.75
N ILE A 129 1.14 -3.85 -7.61
CA ILE A 129 -0.31 -3.65 -7.53
C ILE A 129 -0.61 -2.27 -6.94
N GLY A 130 -1.48 -1.52 -7.62
CA GLY A 130 -2.09 -0.28 -7.15
C GLY A 130 -3.62 -0.31 -7.24
N GLY A 131 -4.24 0.81 -6.90
CA GLY A 131 -5.69 0.99 -7.02
C GLY A 131 -6.48 0.68 -5.75
N PRO A 132 -7.81 0.95 -5.77
CA PRO A 132 -8.71 0.84 -4.62
C PRO A 132 -8.97 -0.63 -4.29
N CYS A 133 -8.12 -1.21 -3.47
CA CYS A 133 -8.21 -2.60 -3.04
C CYS A 133 -7.95 -2.69 -1.54
N LEU A 134 -9.03 -2.70 -0.74
CA LEU A 134 -8.95 -2.95 0.69
C LEU A 134 -8.94 -4.45 0.96
N ALA A 135 -8.02 -4.90 1.79
CA ALA A 135 -7.88 -6.32 2.13
C ALA A 135 -9.17 -6.93 2.70
N SER A 136 -9.90 -6.17 3.53
CA SER A 136 -11.17 -6.61 4.10
C SER A 136 -12.27 -6.83 3.07
N GLU A 137 -12.36 -5.96 2.06
CA GLU A 137 -13.37 -6.06 1.00
C GLU A 137 -13.01 -7.17 0.00
N LEU A 138 -11.73 -7.28 -0.38
CA LEU A 138 -11.25 -8.36 -1.23
C LEU A 138 -11.47 -9.74 -0.54
N ALA A 139 -11.22 -9.83 0.76
CA ALA A 139 -11.46 -11.04 1.53
C ALA A 139 -12.96 -11.44 1.56
N GLN A 140 -13.86 -10.47 1.55
CA GLN A 140 -15.31 -10.70 1.47
C GLN A 140 -15.82 -10.99 0.05
N GLY A 141 -14.98 -10.79 -0.98
CA GLY A 141 -15.41 -10.89 -2.37
C GLY A 141 -16.32 -9.76 -2.81
N LEU A 142 -16.23 -8.60 -2.15
CA LEU A 142 -16.96 -7.39 -2.57
C LEU A 142 -16.34 -6.81 -3.85
N PRO A 143 -17.14 -6.09 -4.67
CA PRO A 143 -16.65 -5.48 -5.89
C PRO A 143 -15.43 -4.59 -5.63
N THR A 144 -14.32 -4.93 -6.25
CA THR A 144 -13.01 -4.31 -6.04
C THR A 144 -12.35 -4.10 -7.41
N ALA A 145 -11.47 -3.12 -7.52
CA ALA A 145 -10.69 -2.90 -8.73
C ALA A 145 -9.21 -2.74 -8.39
N GLY A 146 -8.33 -3.17 -9.29
CA GLY A 146 -6.89 -3.06 -9.13
C GLY A 146 -6.18 -2.66 -10.43
N VAL A 147 -4.99 -2.10 -10.28
CA VAL A 147 -4.08 -1.83 -11.39
C VAL A 147 -2.83 -2.67 -11.18
N TRP A 148 -2.52 -3.52 -12.16
CA TRP A 148 -1.32 -4.33 -12.17
C TRP A 148 -0.33 -3.77 -13.18
N ALA A 149 0.84 -3.39 -12.70
CA ALA A 149 1.87 -2.71 -13.47
C ALA A 149 3.16 -3.53 -13.52
N ALA A 150 3.74 -3.68 -14.71
CA ALA A 150 5.03 -4.34 -14.91
C ALA A 150 5.83 -3.62 -15.99
N ALA A 151 7.11 -3.98 -16.17
CA ALA A 151 7.94 -3.41 -17.24
C ALA A 151 7.38 -3.63 -18.66
N SER A 152 6.48 -4.61 -18.84
CA SER A 152 5.71 -4.79 -20.06
C SER A 152 4.23 -5.08 -19.75
N LEU A 153 3.35 -4.62 -20.63
CA LEU A 153 1.92 -4.88 -20.53
C LEU A 153 1.60 -6.39 -20.59
N GLU A 154 2.39 -7.15 -21.34
CA GLU A 154 2.27 -8.62 -21.44
C GLU A 154 2.53 -9.27 -20.08
N THR A 155 3.61 -8.88 -19.40
CA THR A 155 3.94 -9.37 -18.05
C THR A 155 2.84 -9.05 -17.04
N ALA A 156 2.34 -7.80 -17.07
CA ALA A 156 1.25 -7.38 -16.19
C ALA A 156 -0.01 -8.23 -16.41
N ARG A 157 -0.40 -8.47 -17.66
CA ARG A 157 -1.56 -9.31 -18.01
C ARG A 157 -1.36 -10.77 -17.64
N ARG A 158 -0.20 -11.35 -17.94
CA ARG A 158 0.10 -12.74 -17.58
C ARG A 158 0.01 -12.97 -16.08
N ALA A 159 0.54 -12.04 -15.29
CA ALA A 159 0.49 -12.14 -13.84
C ALA A 159 -0.92 -11.94 -13.26
N GLY A 160 -1.69 -10.99 -13.80
CA GLY A 160 -2.98 -10.61 -13.25
C GLY A 160 -4.15 -11.45 -13.71
N SER A 161 -4.13 -12.00 -14.94
CA SER A 161 -5.28 -12.75 -15.50
C SER A 161 -5.78 -13.89 -14.62
N PRO A 162 -4.97 -14.64 -13.86
CA PRO A 162 -5.47 -15.65 -12.93
C PRO A 162 -6.34 -15.07 -11.79
N PHE A 163 -6.10 -13.80 -11.45
CA PHE A 163 -6.82 -13.10 -10.36
C PHE A 163 -8.01 -12.28 -10.88
N ASP A 164 -8.08 -11.98 -12.18
CA ASP A 164 -9.14 -11.16 -12.76
C ASP A 164 -10.51 -11.87 -12.68
N ALA A 165 -11.50 -11.21 -12.11
CA ALA A 165 -12.83 -11.75 -11.85
C ALA A 165 -13.89 -10.64 -11.83
N GLU A 166 -15.17 -11.01 -11.91
CA GLU A 166 -16.26 -10.05 -11.81
C GLU A 166 -16.19 -9.19 -10.54
N ALA A 167 -15.83 -9.81 -9.40
CA ALA A 167 -15.67 -9.11 -8.13
C ALA A 167 -14.30 -8.44 -7.94
N TYR A 168 -13.30 -8.75 -8.77
CA TYR A 168 -11.99 -8.11 -8.73
C TYR A 168 -11.51 -7.80 -10.14
N GLN A 169 -11.92 -6.64 -10.65
CA GLN A 169 -11.61 -6.20 -12.00
C GLN A 169 -10.21 -5.60 -12.09
N LEU A 170 -9.41 -6.08 -13.03
CA LEU A 170 -8.03 -5.66 -13.18
C LEU A 170 -7.81 -4.80 -14.43
N THR A 171 -7.09 -3.72 -14.22
CA THR A 171 -6.51 -2.90 -15.29
C THR A 171 -5.01 -3.16 -15.35
N TYR A 172 -4.46 -3.25 -16.56
CA TYR A 172 -3.05 -3.57 -16.78
C TYR A 172 -2.33 -2.39 -17.42
N THR A 173 -1.10 -2.12 -16.94
CA THR A 173 -0.28 -1.02 -17.45
C THR A 173 1.21 -1.37 -17.43
N ASP A 174 2.00 -0.68 -18.25
CA ASP A 174 3.46 -0.69 -18.20
C ASP A 174 4.04 0.53 -17.44
N ASP A 175 3.17 1.37 -16.85
CA ASP A 175 3.56 2.50 -16.02
C ASP A 175 3.75 2.11 -14.54
N VAL A 176 4.80 1.34 -14.26
CA VAL A 176 5.16 0.95 -12.88
C VAL A 176 5.47 2.17 -12.02
N ILE A 177 6.12 3.19 -12.60
CA ILE A 177 6.49 4.43 -11.90
C ILE A 177 5.24 5.13 -11.40
N GLY A 178 4.27 5.37 -12.27
CA GLY A 178 3.03 6.04 -11.92
C GLY A 178 2.26 5.28 -10.84
N VAL A 179 2.11 3.96 -10.97
CA VAL A 179 1.37 3.13 -10.01
C VAL A 179 2.01 3.18 -8.61
N GLU A 180 3.33 3.02 -8.49
CA GLU A 180 4.01 2.98 -7.19
C GLU A 180 4.06 4.35 -6.51
N LEU A 181 4.27 5.44 -7.28
CA LEU A 181 4.26 6.80 -6.72
C LEU A 181 2.86 7.22 -6.27
N CYS A 182 1.82 6.90 -7.03
CA CYS A 182 0.44 7.11 -6.60
C CYS A 182 0.16 6.38 -5.28
N ALA A 183 0.56 5.11 -5.17
CA ALA A 183 0.37 4.29 -3.97
C ALA A 183 1.11 4.86 -2.73
N MET A 184 2.23 5.56 -2.91
CA MET A 184 2.93 6.27 -1.85
C MET A 184 2.20 7.56 -1.45
N MET A 185 1.95 8.45 -2.41
CA MET A 185 1.44 9.81 -2.15
C MET A 185 0.03 9.83 -1.57
N LYS A 186 -0.84 8.89 -1.95
CA LYS A 186 -2.19 8.77 -1.38
C LYS A 186 -2.20 8.61 0.14
N ASN A 187 -1.18 7.94 0.70
CA ASN A 187 -1.06 7.75 2.14
C ASN A 187 -0.79 9.07 2.86
N VAL A 188 0.02 9.94 2.26
CA VAL A 188 0.26 11.30 2.76
C VAL A 188 -1.02 12.14 2.66
N ALA A 189 -1.69 12.10 1.50
CA ALA A 189 -2.95 12.81 1.30
C ALA A 189 -4.02 12.42 2.33
N ALA A 190 -4.10 11.14 2.68
CA ALA A 190 -5.03 10.66 3.70
C ALA A 190 -4.72 11.19 5.11
N ILE A 191 -3.44 11.37 5.48
CA ILE A 191 -3.05 12.01 6.75
C ILE A 191 -3.61 13.44 6.80
N GLY A 192 -3.39 14.23 5.77
CA GLY A 192 -3.85 15.62 5.76
C GLY A 192 -5.37 15.75 5.79
N LEU A 193 -6.11 14.88 5.08
CA LEU A 193 -7.58 14.86 5.17
C LEU A 193 -8.05 14.42 6.56
N GLY A 194 -7.36 13.49 7.21
CA GLY A 194 -7.58 13.12 8.59
C GLY A 194 -7.36 14.29 9.57
N MET A 195 -6.34 15.13 9.34
CA MET A 195 -6.12 16.31 10.18
C MET A 195 -7.34 17.24 10.20
N LEU A 196 -8.07 17.37 9.08
CA LEU A 196 -9.31 18.16 9.05
C LEU A 196 -10.42 17.51 9.91
N ASP A 197 -10.47 16.17 9.96
CA ASP A 197 -11.42 15.48 10.85
C ASP A 197 -11.12 15.82 12.32
N GLY A 198 -9.84 15.77 12.69
CA GLY A 198 -9.38 16.10 14.04
C GLY A 198 -9.64 17.56 14.42
N LEU A 199 -9.34 18.49 13.53
CA LEU A 199 -9.58 19.93 13.74
C LEU A 199 -11.07 20.24 13.94
N GLY A 200 -11.96 19.54 13.26
CA GLY A 200 -13.39 19.75 13.35
C GLY A 200 -14.06 19.18 14.61
N LYS A 201 -13.43 18.20 15.29
CA LYS A 201 -14.02 17.54 16.45
C LYS A 201 -14.48 18.48 17.57
N PRO A 202 -13.67 19.47 18.00
CA PRO A 202 -14.09 20.34 19.11
C PRO A 202 -15.25 21.28 18.76
N THR A 203 -15.42 21.62 17.47
CA THR A 203 -16.43 22.59 17.01
C THR A 203 -17.64 21.91 16.36
N GLY A 204 -17.54 20.63 16.02
CA GLY A 204 -18.54 19.90 15.24
C GLY A 204 -18.51 20.25 13.75
N GLU A 205 -17.44 20.88 13.25
CA GLU A 205 -17.28 21.25 11.85
C GLU A 205 -16.76 20.08 11.01
N ASP A 206 -17.43 19.79 9.90
CA ASP A 206 -17.03 18.69 8.99
C ASP A 206 -15.97 19.06 7.95
N PHE A 207 -15.71 20.34 7.73
CA PHE A 207 -14.81 20.88 6.70
C PHE A 207 -15.03 20.29 5.29
N LYS A 208 -16.27 19.95 4.91
CA LYS A 208 -16.58 19.24 3.65
C LYS A 208 -16.00 19.91 2.41
N ASN A 209 -16.17 21.24 2.28
CA ASN A 209 -15.64 22.00 1.15
C ASN A 209 -14.10 22.00 1.14
N ALA A 210 -13.47 22.20 2.30
CA ALA A 210 -12.02 22.17 2.43
C ALA A 210 -11.46 20.78 2.10
N LYS A 211 -12.08 19.70 2.58
CA LYS A 211 -11.70 18.33 2.24
C LYS A 211 -11.78 18.07 0.75
N ALA A 212 -12.86 18.49 0.07
CA ALA A 212 -12.98 18.34 -1.37
C ALA A 212 -11.91 19.13 -2.14
N ALA A 213 -11.64 20.37 -1.74
CA ALA A 213 -10.61 21.20 -2.36
C ALA A 213 -9.20 20.63 -2.15
N LEU A 214 -8.86 20.20 -0.93
CA LEU A 214 -7.55 19.59 -0.62
C LEU A 214 -7.37 18.21 -1.24
N PHE A 215 -8.44 17.42 -1.34
CA PHE A 215 -8.41 16.15 -2.10
C PHE A 215 -8.03 16.40 -3.57
N THR A 216 -8.65 17.40 -4.20
CA THR A 216 -8.34 17.78 -5.58
C THR A 216 -6.91 18.29 -5.72
N LYS A 217 -6.45 19.13 -4.76
CA LYS A 217 -5.08 19.64 -4.75
C LYS A 217 -4.06 18.50 -4.59
N ALA A 218 -4.30 17.58 -3.68
CA ALA A 218 -3.47 16.38 -3.53
C ALA A 218 -3.39 15.59 -4.84
N ALA A 219 -4.51 15.40 -5.55
CA ALA A 219 -4.52 14.70 -6.83
C ALA A 219 -3.65 15.41 -7.88
N HIS A 220 -3.69 16.76 -7.95
CA HIS A 220 -2.82 17.51 -8.85
C HIS A 220 -1.34 17.36 -8.47
N GLU A 221 -0.99 17.44 -7.19
CA GLU A 221 0.38 17.28 -6.72
C GLU A 221 0.90 15.84 -6.97
N ILE A 222 0.03 14.83 -6.91
CA ILE A 222 0.36 13.46 -7.33
C ILE A 222 0.70 13.42 -8.82
N VAL A 223 -0.11 14.07 -9.67
CA VAL A 223 0.17 14.15 -11.12
C VAL A 223 1.51 14.83 -11.39
N GLU A 224 1.82 15.93 -10.70
CA GLU A 224 3.07 16.67 -10.85
C GLU A 224 4.29 15.77 -10.52
N LEU A 225 4.29 15.10 -9.35
CA LEU A 225 5.39 14.23 -8.96
C LEU A 225 5.51 13.02 -9.88
N VAL A 226 4.40 12.36 -10.21
CA VAL A 226 4.39 11.21 -11.12
C VAL A 226 4.97 11.58 -12.48
N SER A 227 4.55 12.70 -13.06
CA SER A 227 5.01 13.19 -14.36
C SER A 227 6.50 13.56 -14.33
N ALA A 228 6.95 14.26 -13.28
CA ALA A 228 8.35 14.63 -13.10
C ALA A 228 9.28 13.41 -12.96
N ARG A 229 8.76 12.28 -12.49
CA ARG A 229 9.51 11.01 -12.36
C ARG A 229 9.36 10.10 -13.58
N GLY A 230 8.71 10.55 -14.65
CA GLY A 230 8.53 9.81 -15.89
C GLY A 230 7.35 8.83 -15.90
N GLY A 231 6.46 8.89 -14.92
CA GLY A 231 5.16 8.21 -14.96
C GLY A 231 4.12 9.00 -15.74
N ARG A 232 2.96 8.42 -15.95
CA ARG A 232 1.90 9.01 -16.78
C ARG A 232 0.82 9.70 -15.94
N ALA A 233 0.39 10.88 -16.36
CA ALA A 233 -0.70 11.62 -15.74
C ALA A 233 -2.01 10.82 -15.71
N GLU A 234 -2.28 10.03 -16.77
CA GLU A 234 -3.46 9.16 -16.86
C GLU A 234 -3.48 8.10 -15.75
N THR A 235 -2.33 7.58 -15.35
CA THR A 235 -2.22 6.64 -14.22
C THR A 235 -2.62 7.32 -12.91
N ALA A 236 -2.19 8.56 -12.72
CA ALA A 236 -2.52 9.34 -11.52
C ALA A 236 -3.99 9.76 -11.49
N PHE A 237 -4.60 10.09 -12.62
CA PHE A 237 -6.04 10.37 -12.72
C PHE A 237 -6.92 9.11 -12.71
N GLY A 238 -6.33 7.92 -12.87
CA GLY A 238 -7.02 6.65 -12.90
C GLY A 238 -7.22 5.99 -11.52
N LEU A 239 -7.43 4.68 -11.56
CA LEU A 239 -7.65 3.85 -10.37
C LEU A 239 -6.44 3.89 -9.40
N ALA A 240 -5.21 3.89 -9.93
CA ALA A 240 -4.00 3.86 -9.11
C ALA A 240 -3.79 5.16 -8.31
N GLY A 241 -4.19 6.32 -8.84
CA GLY A 241 -4.12 7.61 -8.19
C GLY A 241 -5.44 7.97 -7.49
N ILE A 242 -6.36 8.62 -8.21
CA ILE A 242 -7.61 9.16 -7.64
C ILE A 242 -8.45 8.07 -6.98
N GLY A 243 -8.58 6.89 -7.59
CA GLY A 243 -9.36 5.79 -7.03
C GLY A 243 -8.81 5.32 -5.68
N ASP A 244 -7.51 5.06 -5.61
CA ASP A 244 -6.85 4.60 -4.38
C ASP A 244 -6.74 5.73 -3.33
N GLN A 245 -6.57 6.99 -3.77
CA GLN A 245 -6.62 8.16 -2.89
C GLN A 245 -8.00 8.30 -2.23
N LEU A 246 -9.08 8.14 -2.99
CA LEU A 246 -10.44 8.22 -2.44
C LEU A 246 -10.66 7.17 -1.36
N VAL A 247 -10.47 5.89 -1.68
CA VAL A 247 -10.74 4.81 -0.72
C VAL A 247 -9.87 4.92 0.54
N THR A 248 -8.62 5.39 0.40
CA THR A 248 -7.71 5.62 1.53
C THR A 248 -8.15 6.82 2.39
N SER A 249 -8.81 7.80 1.76
CA SER A 249 -9.34 8.98 2.43
C SER A 249 -10.65 8.72 3.19
N LEU A 250 -11.35 7.65 2.89
CA LEU A 250 -12.60 7.29 3.59
C LEU A 250 -12.34 6.61 4.95
N GLY A 251 -11.11 6.14 5.20
CA GLY A 251 -10.76 5.48 6.46
C GLY A 251 -9.32 4.97 6.46
N GLY A 252 -9.02 4.12 7.44
CA GLY A 252 -7.72 3.47 7.54
C GLY A 252 -6.70 4.19 8.45
N ARG A 253 -5.53 3.59 8.56
CA ARG A 253 -4.50 3.95 9.57
C ARG A 253 -3.90 5.33 9.36
N ASN A 254 -3.62 5.72 8.13
CA ASN A 254 -3.07 7.03 7.80
C ASN A 254 -4.07 8.16 8.14
N ARG A 255 -5.36 7.97 7.79
CA ARG A 255 -6.40 8.93 8.14
C ARG A 255 -6.59 9.03 9.66
N LEU A 256 -6.64 7.90 10.37
CA LEU A 256 -6.73 7.87 11.84
C LEU A 256 -5.58 8.63 12.49
N TYR A 257 -4.35 8.41 12.03
CA TYR A 257 -3.19 9.13 12.51
C TYR A 257 -3.33 10.65 12.29
N GLY A 258 -3.74 11.06 11.09
CA GLY A 258 -4.01 12.46 10.78
C GLY A 258 -5.09 13.06 11.70
N GLU A 259 -6.16 12.31 11.96
CA GLU A 259 -7.25 12.74 12.84
C GLU A 259 -6.79 12.99 14.28
N LEU A 260 -5.94 12.13 14.83
CA LEU A 260 -5.37 12.30 16.16
C LEU A 260 -4.43 13.52 16.23
N VAL A 261 -3.56 13.68 15.23
CA VAL A 261 -2.69 14.86 15.11
C VAL A 261 -3.51 16.14 14.95
N GLY A 262 -4.54 16.12 14.10
CA GLY A 262 -5.46 17.26 13.93
C GLY A 262 -6.25 17.61 15.18
N ALA A 263 -6.50 16.65 16.07
CA ALA A 263 -7.11 16.88 17.38
C ALA A 263 -6.12 17.44 18.44
N GLY A 264 -4.86 17.63 18.08
CA GLY A 264 -3.83 18.22 18.92
C GLY A 264 -2.87 17.23 19.58
N GLU A 265 -2.92 15.95 19.22
CA GLU A 265 -1.93 14.98 19.72
C GLU A 265 -0.55 15.22 19.07
N ALA A 266 0.51 15.02 19.83
CA ALA A 266 1.88 15.17 19.34
C ALA A 266 2.22 14.08 18.30
N PRO A 267 2.64 14.43 17.05
CA PRO A 267 2.81 13.48 15.95
C PRO A 267 3.68 12.26 16.32
N ALA A 268 4.86 12.49 16.92
CA ALA A 268 5.77 11.40 17.27
C ALA A 268 5.24 10.50 18.40
N GLY A 269 4.43 11.02 19.32
CA GLY A 269 3.76 10.24 20.37
C GLY A 269 2.69 9.35 19.78
N THR A 270 1.80 9.96 19.01
CA THR A 270 0.70 9.26 18.31
C THR A 270 1.20 8.14 17.42
N LEU A 271 2.31 8.36 16.69
CA LEU A 271 2.91 7.30 15.84
C LEU A 271 3.33 6.10 16.70
N ARG A 272 4.09 6.33 17.77
CA ARG A 272 4.54 5.25 18.68
C ARG A 272 3.36 4.48 19.29
N ASP A 273 2.29 5.17 19.69
CA ASP A 273 1.11 4.55 20.30
C ASP A 273 0.35 3.67 19.29
N LEU A 274 0.25 4.09 18.03
CA LEU A 274 -0.34 3.28 16.98
C LEU A 274 0.52 2.07 16.64
N GLU A 275 1.83 2.23 16.53
CA GLU A 275 2.79 1.14 16.29
C GLU A 275 2.77 0.10 17.43
N ALA A 276 2.71 0.53 18.69
CA ALA A 276 2.57 -0.36 19.85
C ALA A 276 1.26 -1.20 19.81
N ARG A 277 0.24 -0.69 19.11
CA ARG A 277 -1.02 -1.40 18.83
C ARG A 277 -0.95 -2.26 17.58
N GLY A 278 0.19 -2.36 16.90
CA GLY A 278 0.39 -3.11 15.65
C GLY A 278 -0.18 -2.40 14.41
N LEU A 279 -0.37 -1.09 14.48
CA LEU A 279 -0.88 -0.28 13.36
C LEU A 279 0.26 0.49 12.70
N THR A 280 0.76 0.00 11.57
CA THR A 280 1.78 0.71 10.79
C THR A 280 1.17 1.90 10.05
N VAL A 281 1.79 3.08 10.13
CA VAL A 281 1.39 4.31 9.44
C VAL A 281 2.41 4.65 8.36
N GLU A 282 2.27 4.02 7.19
CA GLU A 282 3.22 4.17 6.06
C GLU A 282 3.30 5.61 5.53
N GLY A 283 2.25 6.40 5.71
CA GLY A 283 2.20 7.79 5.26
C GLY A 283 3.23 8.71 5.93
N VAL A 284 3.73 8.37 7.12
CA VAL A 284 4.75 9.18 7.83
C VAL A 284 6.08 9.13 7.09
N ASP A 285 6.56 7.95 6.75
CA ASP A 285 7.79 7.81 5.94
C ASP A 285 7.58 8.33 4.52
N SER A 286 6.41 8.05 3.93
CA SER A 286 6.04 8.61 2.63
C SER A 286 6.08 10.14 2.61
N THR A 287 5.72 10.82 3.71
CA THR A 287 5.78 12.29 3.80
C THR A 287 7.22 12.79 3.69
N ARG A 288 8.19 12.13 4.35
CA ARG A 288 9.62 12.48 4.22
C ARG A 288 10.12 12.28 2.80
N GLU A 289 9.76 11.16 2.18
CA GLU A 289 10.19 10.84 0.81
C GLU A 289 9.57 11.79 -0.23
N VAL A 290 8.30 12.19 -0.06
CA VAL A 290 7.68 13.19 -0.94
C VAL A 290 8.39 14.54 -0.81
N ALA A 291 8.71 14.98 0.40
CA ALA A 291 9.44 16.23 0.62
C ALA A 291 10.84 16.17 -0.04
N ARG A 292 11.60 15.09 0.16
CA ARG A 292 12.90 14.88 -0.47
C ARG A 292 12.81 14.91 -2.00
N LEU A 293 11.83 14.22 -2.58
CA LEU A 293 11.62 14.19 -4.03
C LEU A 293 11.18 15.54 -4.57
N ALA A 294 10.35 16.28 -3.84
CA ALA A 294 9.95 17.64 -4.23
C ALA A 294 11.16 18.59 -4.29
N ASP A 295 12.05 18.54 -3.29
CA ASP A 295 13.28 19.32 -3.27
C ASP A 295 14.24 18.92 -4.40
N GLU A 296 14.47 17.61 -4.60
CA GLU A 296 15.33 17.07 -5.67
C GLU A 296 14.88 17.51 -7.07
N LEU A 297 13.56 17.53 -7.28
CA LEU A 297 12.95 17.84 -8.58
C LEU A 297 12.50 19.31 -8.72
N ASN A 298 12.73 20.13 -7.68
CA ASN A 298 12.29 21.52 -7.61
C ASN A 298 10.78 21.67 -7.89
N LEU A 299 9.96 20.80 -7.27
CA LEU A 299 8.50 20.81 -7.39
C LEU A 299 7.87 21.62 -6.25
N ASN A 300 6.79 22.34 -6.57
CA ASN A 300 5.99 23.04 -5.58
C ASN A 300 4.75 22.21 -5.21
N LEU A 301 4.82 21.45 -4.12
CA LEU A 301 3.76 20.57 -3.62
C LEU A 301 3.21 21.09 -2.28
N PRO A 302 2.48 22.22 -2.27
CA PRO A 302 2.14 22.97 -1.05
C PRO A 302 1.28 22.17 -0.07
N TYR A 303 0.41 21.26 -0.53
CA TYR A 303 -0.39 20.42 0.35
C TYR A 303 0.48 19.38 1.07
N HIS A 304 1.32 18.67 0.34
CA HIS A 304 2.25 17.70 0.94
C HIS A 304 3.29 18.39 1.82
N ALA A 305 3.78 19.57 1.43
CA ALA A 305 4.68 20.37 2.25
C ALA A 305 4.05 20.83 3.57
N ALA A 306 2.77 21.22 3.57
CA ALA A 306 2.06 21.59 4.80
C ALA A 306 1.96 20.38 5.75
N ILE A 307 1.65 19.19 5.23
CA ILE A 307 1.62 17.96 6.04
C ILE A 307 3.01 17.68 6.64
N HIS A 308 4.09 17.82 5.85
CA HIS A 308 5.46 17.66 6.35
C HIS A 308 5.74 18.58 7.52
N ARG A 309 5.44 19.89 7.38
CA ARG A 309 5.69 20.88 8.46
C ARG A 309 4.92 20.54 9.74
N VAL A 310 3.69 20.08 9.63
CA VAL A 310 2.90 19.67 10.81
C VAL A 310 3.55 18.44 11.48
N LEU A 311 3.99 17.46 10.70
CA LEU A 311 4.51 16.21 11.27
C LEU A 311 5.92 16.34 11.85
N PHE A 312 6.78 17.21 11.26
CA PHE A 312 8.20 17.22 11.57
C PHE A 312 8.76 18.55 12.05
N ASP A 313 8.13 19.68 11.67
CA ASP A 313 8.66 21.03 11.96
C ASP A 313 7.87 21.76 13.05
N GLY A 314 6.89 21.08 13.67
CA GLY A 314 6.11 21.63 14.78
C GLY A 314 5.05 22.66 14.40
N ALA A 315 4.66 22.70 13.12
CA ALA A 315 3.58 23.58 12.66
C ALA A 315 2.22 23.13 13.21
N ASP A 316 1.29 24.07 13.39
CA ASP A 316 -0.09 23.77 13.78
C ASP A 316 -0.84 23.05 12.64
N ALA A 317 -1.68 22.08 12.97
CA ALA A 317 -2.46 21.33 11.98
C ALA A 317 -3.38 22.26 11.12
N ARG A 318 -3.73 23.45 11.59
CA ARG A 318 -4.46 24.46 10.82
C ARG A 318 -3.71 24.97 9.59
N GLU A 319 -2.39 24.81 9.54
CA GLU A 319 -1.58 25.20 8.37
C GLU A 319 -2.05 24.51 7.08
N ILE A 320 -2.65 23.32 7.21
CA ILE A 320 -3.21 22.62 6.06
C ILE A 320 -4.35 23.41 5.36
N LEU A 321 -5.05 24.27 6.09
CA LEU A 321 -6.10 25.14 5.54
C LEU A 321 -5.52 26.37 4.82
N GLU A 322 -4.30 26.79 5.17
CA GLU A 322 -3.63 27.93 4.50
C GLU A 322 -3.31 27.59 3.03
N VAL A 323 -3.22 26.32 2.71
CA VAL A 323 -3.02 25.83 1.33
C VAL A 323 -4.17 26.21 0.39
N LEU A 324 -5.33 26.58 0.94
CA LEU A 324 -6.52 27.02 0.19
C LEU A 324 -6.59 28.54 -0.01
N ARG A 325 -5.66 29.29 0.55
CA ARG A 325 -5.56 30.75 0.42
C ARG A 325 -4.56 31.13 -0.67
#